data_09734da40b647097f24e2dbaad393dfb
#
_entry.id   09734da40b647097f24e2dbaad393dfb
#
_cell.length_a   1.000
_cell.length_b   1.000
_cell.length_c   1.000
_cell.angle_alpha   90.00
_cell.angle_beta   90.00
_cell.angle_gamma   90.00
#
_symmetry.space_group_name_H-M   'P 1'
#
loop_
_entity.id
_entity.type
_entity.pdbx_description
1 polymer ?
#
loop_
_entity_poly.entity_id
_entity_poly.type
_entity_poly.pdbx_seq_one_letter_code
_entity_poly.pdbx_strand_id
1 'polypeptide(L)'
;MTPTLECNHLCLHCWRPIDDPIPGKEPMEPAELLEGILRGQQRFISGYGGSSTTDPVRLVEAREPKHMAISLMGEPTLYPYLKEFIDLVSRRGMTSFLVSNATHPEVLAELRPTQLYLSLNAPDEERYRRICNPSKDLWPRILESLELLKEHRCRSVIRMTLVRGQNMVGLEDYARLIGDAEPDFVELKAYMHLGRSRTRLERTAMPQHSEILALADSLAGLLGYHLEADVPLSRVALLSRGRISRFIEMRDYK
;
A
#
# COMPACT_ATOMS: atom_id res chain seq x y z
N MET A 1 -1.00 -2.69 -10.17
CA MET A 1 -0.83 -1.83 -11.35
C MET A 1 -0.51 -0.40 -10.91
N THR A 2 0.02 0.44 -11.80
CA THR A 2 0.37 1.84 -11.57
C THR A 2 -0.45 2.73 -12.50
N PRO A 3 -1.37 3.57 -11.99
CA PRO A 3 -2.18 4.44 -12.84
C PRO A 3 -1.43 5.69 -13.30
N THR A 4 -0.50 6.17 -12.48
CA THR A 4 0.39 7.31 -12.77
C THR A 4 1.78 7.03 -12.24
N LEU A 5 2.79 7.59 -12.89
CA LEU A 5 4.18 7.54 -12.42
C LEU A 5 4.51 8.72 -11.49
N GLU A 6 3.66 9.74 -11.45
CA GLU A 6 3.84 10.92 -10.63
C GLU A 6 3.74 10.59 -9.14
N CYS A 7 4.58 11.24 -8.34
CA CYS A 7 4.55 11.13 -6.89
C CYS A 7 5.05 12.46 -6.29
N ASN A 8 4.43 12.89 -5.22
CA ASN A 8 4.81 14.08 -4.46
C ASN A 8 5.79 13.78 -3.30
N HIS A 9 6.28 12.53 -3.23
CA HIS A 9 7.33 12.08 -2.31
C HIS A 9 8.55 11.53 -3.05
N LEU A 10 9.73 11.71 -2.45
CA LEU A 10 11.01 11.13 -2.86
C LEU A 10 11.56 10.22 -1.75
N CYS A 11 10.78 9.23 -1.33
CA CYS A 11 11.06 8.40 -0.17
C CYS A 11 12.41 7.66 -0.27
N LEU A 12 13.20 7.65 0.82
CA LEU A 12 14.48 6.93 0.90
C LEU A 12 14.34 5.44 0.56
N HIS A 13 13.26 4.82 1.02
CA HIS A 13 12.99 3.39 0.84
C HIS A 13 12.33 3.03 -0.50
N CYS A 14 11.99 4.02 -1.34
CA CYS A 14 11.34 3.75 -2.63
C CYS A 14 12.30 3.01 -3.57
N TRP A 15 11.90 1.82 -4.01
CA TRP A 15 12.71 1.00 -4.90
C TRP A 15 12.72 1.48 -6.36
N ARG A 16 11.82 2.38 -6.71
CA ARG A 16 11.68 2.94 -8.05
C ARG A 16 12.72 4.05 -8.32
N PRO A 17 13.02 4.33 -9.59
CA PRO A 17 13.85 5.46 -9.98
C PRO A 17 13.03 6.76 -9.80
N ILE A 18 13.14 7.36 -8.60
CA ILE A 18 12.48 8.63 -8.28
C ILE A 18 13.33 9.83 -8.67
N ASP A 19 14.58 9.60 -9.00
CA ASP A 19 15.55 10.62 -9.39
C ASP A 19 15.55 10.89 -10.91
N ASP A 20 14.89 10.01 -11.68
CA ASP A 20 14.80 10.13 -13.13
C ASP A 20 13.58 10.98 -13.50
N PRO A 21 13.67 11.92 -14.47
CA PRO A 21 12.53 12.67 -14.95
C PRO A 21 11.43 11.74 -15.45
N ILE A 22 10.21 11.95 -14.98
CA ILE A 22 9.04 11.24 -15.50
C ILE A 22 8.59 12.01 -16.75
N PRO A 23 8.59 11.38 -17.93
CA PRO A 23 8.05 12.01 -19.11
C PRO A 23 6.57 12.37 -18.88
N GLY A 24 6.23 13.63 -19.04
CA GLY A 24 4.83 14.06 -19.03
C GLY A 24 4.08 13.29 -20.11
N LYS A 25 3.12 12.49 -19.71
CA LYS A 25 2.18 11.82 -20.61
C LYS A 25 0.78 12.18 -20.16
N GLU A 26 -0.09 12.37 -21.14
CA GLU A 26 -1.52 12.51 -20.86
C GLU A 26 -1.99 11.28 -20.05
N PRO A 27 -2.82 11.49 -19.02
CA PRO A 27 -3.38 10.39 -18.26
C PRO A 27 -4.21 9.49 -19.17
N MET A 28 -3.98 8.18 -19.08
CA MET A 28 -4.73 7.20 -19.86
C MET A 28 -6.18 7.12 -19.36
N GLU A 29 -7.14 7.05 -20.28
CA GLU A 29 -8.55 6.87 -19.93
C GLU A 29 -8.80 5.56 -19.15
N PRO A 30 -9.71 5.55 -18.17
CA PRO A 30 -9.93 4.39 -17.28
C PRO A 30 -10.21 3.07 -17.99
N ALA A 31 -11.02 3.11 -19.05
CA ALA A 31 -11.36 1.90 -19.82
C ALA A 31 -10.16 1.34 -20.58
N GLU A 32 -9.38 2.21 -21.21
CA GLU A 32 -8.16 1.83 -21.92
C GLU A 32 -7.11 1.28 -20.94
N LEU A 33 -6.95 1.93 -19.80
CA LEU A 33 -6.05 1.50 -18.72
C LEU A 33 -6.41 0.09 -18.24
N LEU A 34 -7.69 -0.18 -17.94
CA LEU A 34 -8.14 -1.48 -17.44
C LEU A 34 -7.91 -2.58 -18.48
N GLU A 35 -8.29 -2.36 -19.75
CA GLU A 35 -8.07 -3.32 -20.81
C GLU A 35 -6.57 -3.58 -21.08
N GLY A 36 -5.75 -2.53 -20.99
CA GLY A 36 -4.29 -2.65 -21.10
C GLY A 36 -3.69 -3.52 -20.00
N ILE A 37 -4.16 -3.37 -18.76
CA ILE A 37 -3.73 -4.16 -17.59
C ILE A 37 -4.12 -5.63 -17.77
N LEU A 38 -5.36 -5.91 -18.16
CA LEU A 38 -5.85 -7.27 -18.34
C LEU A 38 -5.11 -7.99 -19.47
N ARG A 39 -4.89 -7.30 -20.60
CA ARG A 39 -4.04 -7.84 -21.69
C ARG A 39 -2.60 -8.08 -21.22
N GLY A 40 -2.03 -7.16 -20.44
CA GLY A 40 -0.70 -7.30 -19.85
C GLY A 40 -0.60 -8.52 -18.95
N GLN A 41 -1.57 -8.74 -18.06
CA GLN A 41 -1.65 -9.90 -17.20
C GLN A 41 -1.67 -11.20 -18.01
N GLN A 42 -2.53 -11.30 -19.01
CA GLN A 42 -2.61 -12.48 -19.88
C GLN A 42 -1.28 -12.76 -20.61
N ARG A 43 -0.63 -11.71 -21.09
CA ARG A 43 0.69 -11.82 -21.73
C ARG A 43 1.76 -12.36 -20.77
N PHE A 44 1.79 -11.86 -19.52
CA PHE A 44 2.76 -12.33 -18.53
C PHE A 44 2.58 -13.80 -18.14
N ILE A 45 1.34 -14.28 -18.09
CA ILE A 45 1.06 -15.68 -17.72
C ILE A 45 1.09 -16.64 -18.89
N SER A 46 1.13 -16.18 -20.15
CA SER A 46 1.02 -17.02 -21.34
C SER A 46 2.08 -18.13 -21.44
N GLY A 47 3.30 -17.84 -20.98
CA GLY A 47 4.41 -18.79 -21.01
C GLY A 47 4.32 -19.93 -19.97
N TYR A 48 3.52 -19.77 -18.92
CA TYR A 48 3.46 -20.75 -17.83
C TYR A 48 2.76 -22.06 -18.23
N GLY A 49 1.91 -22.05 -19.28
CA GLY A 49 1.22 -23.25 -19.75
C GLY A 49 2.14 -24.33 -20.29
N GLY A 50 3.38 -24.00 -20.65
CA GLY A 50 4.40 -24.96 -21.11
C GLY A 50 5.31 -25.51 -19.99
N SER A 51 5.18 -25.04 -18.75
CA SER A 51 6.01 -25.49 -17.64
C SER A 51 5.38 -26.67 -16.90
N SER A 52 6.17 -27.73 -16.69
CA SER A 52 5.75 -28.92 -15.92
C SER A 52 5.54 -28.63 -14.42
N THR A 53 6.04 -27.49 -13.91
CA THR A 53 5.90 -27.07 -12.50
C THR A 53 4.69 -26.18 -12.28
N THR A 54 3.96 -25.81 -13.32
CA THR A 54 2.78 -24.95 -13.20
C THR A 54 1.57 -25.77 -12.75
N ASP A 55 0.93 -25.30 -11.68
CA ASP A 55 -0.37 -25.82 -11.26
C ASP A 55 -1.45 -25.38 -12.28
N PRO A 56 -2.12 -26.33 -12.96
CA PRO A 56 -3.09 -26.02 -14.01
C PRO A 56 -4.33 -25.27 -13.48
N VAL A 57 -4.76 -25.55 -12.24
CA VAL A 57 -5.91 -24.88 -11.62
C VAL A 57 -5.58 -23.41 -11.38
N ARG A 58 -4.44 -23.13 -10.77
CA ARG A 58 -3.97 -21.75 -10.54
C ARG A 58 -3.71 -20.99 -11.84
N LEU A 59 -3.27 -21.67 -12.88
CA LEU A 59 -3.10 -21.04 -14.19
C LEU A 59 -4.44 -20.59 -14.80
N VAL A 60 -5.49 -21.41 -14.65
CA VAL A 60 -6.85 -21.03 -15.08
C VAL A 60 -7.35 -19.82 -14.27
N GLU A 61 -7.21 -19.86 -12.93
CA GLU A 61 -7.57 -18.72 -12.06
C GLU A 61 -6.82 -17.45 -12.43
N ALA A 62 -5.52 -17.53 -12.73
CA ALA A 62 -4.70 -16.38 -13.10
C ALA A 62 -5.11 -15.71 -14.41
N ARG A 63 -5.81 -16.42 -15.31
CA ARG A 63 -6.36 -15.87 -16.55
C ARG A 63 -7.56 -14.97 -16.35
N GLU A 64 -8.24 -15.12 -15.20
CA GLU A 64 -9.39 -14.33 -14.78
C GLU A 64 -9.13 -13.63 -13.46
N PRO A 65 -8.28 -12.57 -13.42
CA PRO A 65 -7.93 -11.89 -12.18
C PRO A 65 -9.18 -11.30 -11.53
N LYS A 66 -9.34 -11.53 -10.23
CA LYS A 66 -10.45 -11.04 -9.41
C LYS A 66 -10.05 -9.83 -8.54
N HIS A 67 -8.75 -9.53 -8.46
CA HIS A 67 -8.21 -8.53 -7.55
C HIS A 67 -7.32 -7.53 -8.27
N MET A 68 -7.56 -6.23 -8.05
CA MET A 68 -6.80 -5.14 -8.63
C MET A 68 -6.05 -4.37 -7.53
N ALA A 69 -4.73 -4.52 -7.45
CA ALA A 69 -3.91 -3.67 -6.59
C ALA A 69 -3.47 -2.40 -7.34
N ILE A 70 -3.95 -1.25 -6.88
CA ILE A 70 -3.62 0.08 -7.38
C ILE A 70 -2.48 0.61 -6.52
N SER A 71 -1.24 0.40 -7.00
CA SER A 71 -0.04 0.53 -6.18
C SER A 71 1.20 0.50 -7.08
N LEU A 72 2.36 0.14 -6.57
CA LEU A 72 3.67 -0.07 -7.18
C LEU A 72 4.52 1.19 -7.30
N MET A 73 4.18 2.16 -8.14
CA MET A 73 4.93 3.39 -8.38
C MET A 73 3.97 4.58 -8.46
N GLY A 74 4.47 5.75 -8.13
CA GLY A 74 3.67 6.97 -8.11
C GLY A 74 2.71 7.03 -6.91
N GLU A 75 1.95 8.11 -6.86
CA GLU A 75 0.85 8.29 -5.91
C GLU A 75 -0.48 8.21 -6.67
N PRO A 76 -1.29 7.18 -6.45
CA PRO A 76 -2.52 6.98 -7.21
C PRO A 76 -3.50 8.15 -7.16
N THR A 77 -3.54 8.91 -6.05
CA THR A 77 -4.43 10.06 -5.90
C THR A 77 -4.09 11.23 -6.83
N LEU A 78 -2.94 11.18 -7.51
CA LEU A 78 -2.57 12.13 -8.57
C LEU A 78 -3.13 11.74 -9.95
N TYR A 79 -3.70 10.53 -10.08
CA TYR A 79 -4.36 10.13 -11.31
C TYR A 79 -5.77 10.73 -11.37
N PRO A 80 -6.08 11.61 -12.34
CA PRO A 80 -7.31 12.40 -12.33
C PRO A 80 -8.60 11.58 -12.44
N TYR A 81 -8.52 10.37 -12.99
CA TYR A 81 -9.66 9.47 -13.19
C TYR A 81 -9.68 8.31 -12.18
N LEU A 82 -9.06 8.49 -10.99
CA LEU A 82 -8.93 7.38 -10.02
C LEU A 82 -10.28 6.85 -9.56
N LYS A 83 -11.25 7.74 -9.34
CA LYS A 83 -12.59 7.37 -8.91
C LYS A 83 -13.29 6.53 -9.98
N GLU A 84 -13.33 7.02 -11.20
CA GLU A 84 -13.92 6.32 -12.35
C GLU A 84 -13.28 4.96 -12.60
N PHE A 85 -11.96 4.88 -12.40
CA PHE A 85 -11.22 3.62 -12.53
C PHE A 85 -11.62 2.61 -11.45
N ILE A 86 -11.71 3.01 -10.18
CA ILE A 86 -12.16 2.14 -9.07
C ILE A 86 -13.59 1.68 -9.32
N ASP A 87 -14.49 2.59 -9.72
CA ASP A 87 -15.87 2.26 -10.05
C ASP A 87 -15.97 1.27 -11.22
N LEU A 88 -15.10 1.42 -12.24
CA LEU A 88 -15.04 0.50 -13.38
C LEU A 88 -14.54 -0.90 -12.97
N VAL A 89 -13.53 -0.98 -12.10
CA VAL A 89 -13.02 -2.25 -11.54
C VAL A 89 -14.14 -2.95 -10.76
N SER A 90 -14.88 -2.21 -9.93
CA SER A 90 -16.03 -2.74 -9.17
C SER A 90 -17.14 -3.25 -10.10
N ARG A 91 -17.52 -2.50 -11.13
CA ARG A 91 -18.52 -2.93 -12.13
C ARG A 91 -18.13 -4.20 -12.89
N ARG A 92 -16.84 -4.50 -12.99
CA ARG A 92 -16.31 -5.77 -13.54
C ARG A 92 -16.37 -6.94 -12.54
N GLY A 93 -16.90 -6.73 -11.34
CA GLY A 93 -16.94 -7.74 -10.27
C GLY A 93 -15.56 -8.04 -9.68
N MET A 94 -14.62 -7.12 -9.80
CA MET A 94 -13.27 -7.23 -9.22
C MET A 94 -13.19 -6.42 -7.93
N THR A 95 -12.37 -6.87 -6.99
CA THR A 95 -12.00 -6.07 -5.81
C THR A 95 -10.84 -5.13 -6.13
N SER A 96 -10.82 -3.97 -5.47
CA SER A 96 -9.77 -2.97 -5.60
C SER A 96 -9.04 -2.72 -4.28
N PHE A 97 -7.71 -2.72 -4.32
CA PHE A 97 -6.82 -2.42 -3.20
C PHE A 97 -6.06 -1.15 -3.53
N LEU A 98 -6.42 -0.03 -2.91
CA LEU A 98 -5.75 1.24 -3.13
C LEU A 98 -4.67 1.46 -2.08
N VAL A 99 -3.45 1.76 -2.51
CA VAL A 99 -2.34 2.12 -1.63
C VAL A 99 -1.92 3.55 -1.91
N SER A 100 -2.14 4.43 -0.93
CA SER A 100 -1.84 5.86 -1.02
C SER A 100 -0.81 6.29 0.04
N ASN A 101 -0.09 7.35 -0.26
CA ASN A 101 0.77 8.05 0.68
C ASN A 101 0.03 9.03 1.60
N ALA A 102 -1.31 9.04 1.53
CA ALA A 102 -2.21 9.80 2.39
C ALA A 102 -2.12 11.34 2.28
N THR A 103 -1.66 11.88 1.15
CA THR A 103 -1.45 13.33 1.01
C THR A 103 -2.61 14.09 0.37
N HIS A 104 -3.66 13.40 -0.08
CA HIS A 104 -4.83 14.00 -0.73
C HIS A 104 -6.14 13.54 -0.06
N PRO A 105 -6.43 13.98 1.18
CA PRO A 105 -7.64 13.58 1.91
C PRO A 105 -8.93 13.89 1.16
N GLU A 106 -9.01 15.00 0.43
CA GLU A 106 -10.17 15.36 -0.40
C GLU A 106 -10.47 14.32 -1.48
N VAL A 107 -9.45 13.77 -2.11
CA VAL A 107 -9.62 12.69 -3.10
C VAL A 107 -10.03 11.40 -2.39
N LEU A 108 -9.32 11.04 -1.31
CA LEU A 108 -9.58 9.82 -0.54
C LEU A 108 -11.00 9.75 0.00
N ALA A 109 -11.58 10.88 0.43
CA ALA A 109 -12.93 10.97 0.96
C ALA A 109 -14.02 10.51 -0.04
N GLU A 110 -13.77 10.70 -1.34
CA GLU A 110 -14.70 10.34 -2.42
C GLU A 110 -14.58 8.89 -2.91
N LEU A 111 -13.47 8.22 -2.58
CA LEU A 111 -13.18 6.88 -3.10
C LEU A 111 -13.87 5.79 -2.27
N ARG A 112 -14.20 4.69 -2.93
CA ARG A 112 -14.79 3.50 -2.29
C ARG A 112 -14.09 2.22 -2.81
N PRO A 113 -12.78 2.07 -2.57
CA PRO A 113 -12.11 0.82 -2.89
C PRO A 113 -12.59 -0.30 -1.96
N THR A 114 -12.38 -1.54 -2.34
CA THR A 114 -12.63 -2.68 -1.44
C THR A 114 -11.78 -2.58 -0.19
N GLN A 115 -10.52 -2.16 -0.33
CA GLN A 115 -9.59 -1.95 0.79
C GLN A 115 -8.68 -0.76 0.51
N LEU A 116 -8.59 0.14 1.49
CA LEU A 116 -7.75 1.33 1.47
C LEU A 116 -6.53 1.11 2.36
N TYR A 117 -5.35 1.32 1.82
CA TYR A 117 -4.10 1.38 2.55
C TYR A 117 -3.61 2.82 2.61
N LEU A 118 -3.39 3.34 3.80
CA LEU A 118 -2.69 4.60 4.03
C LEU A 118 -1.28 4.33 4.56
N SER A 119 -0.28 4.92 3.91
CA SER A 119 1.11 4.76 4.30
C SER A 119 1.47 5.72 5.43
N LEU A 120 1.83 5.19 6.61
CA LEU A 120 2.34 5.96 7.74
C LEU A 120 3.80 5.52 7.99
N ASN A 121 4.74 6.20 7.35
CA ASN A 121 6.16 5.81 7.37
C ASN A 121 7.01 6.59 8.38
N ALA A 122 6.39 7.41 9.24
CA ALA A 122 7.07 8.15 10.30
C ALA A 122 6.12 8.41 11.48
N PRO A 123 6.63 8.46 12.72
CA PRO A 123 5.83 8.77 13.90
C PRO A 123 5.57 10.27 14.09
N ASP A 124 6.37 11.12 13.42
CA ASP A 124 6.35 12.57 13.54
C ASP A 124 6.76 13.26 12.24
N GLU A 125 6.54 14.58 12.19
CA GLU A 125 6.80 15.41 11.02
C GLU A 125 8.29 15.49 10.65
N GLU A 126 9.20 15.56 11.63
CA GLU A 126 10.64 15.66 11.37
C GLU A 126 11.13 14.41 10.64
N ARG A 127 10.76 13.23 11.14
CA ARG A 127 11.11 11.96 10.52
C ARG A 127 10.41 11.76 9.19
N TYR A 128 9.14 12.21 9.09
CA TYR A 128 8.42 12.20 7.83
C TYR A 128 9.16 12.97 6.74
N ARG A 129 9.56 14.22 7.02
CA ARG A 129 10.32 15.05 6.08
C ARG A 129 11.62 14.37 5.65
N ARG A 130 12.34 13.78 6.60
CA ARG A 130 13.60 13.09 6.32
C ARG A 130 13.42 11.82 5.48
N ILE A 131 12.41 10.99 5.79
CA ILE A 131 12.24 9.66 5.18
C ILE A 131 11.46 9.72 3.88
N CYS A 132 10.38 10.49 3.85
CA CYS A 132 9.50 10.59 2.70
C CYS A 132 9.91 11.70 1.74
N ASN A 133 10.73 12.68 2.20
CA ASN A 133 11.23 13.80 1.41
C ASN A 133 10.15 14.38 0.49
N PRO A 134 9.10 14.99 1.06
CA PRO A 134 7.96 15.50 0.32
C PRO A 134 8.33 16.76 -0.47
N SER A 135 7.65 17.00 -1.59
CA SER A 135 7.85 18.19 -2.43
C SER A 135 7.45 19.51 -1.76
N LYS A 136 6.62 19.44 -0.72
CA LYS A 136 6.15 20.55 0.11
C LYS A 136 5.74 20.01 1.49
N ASP A 137 5.33 20.89 2.41
CA ASP A 137 4.79 20.44 3.69
C ASP A 137 3.43 19.74 3.51
N LEU A 138 3.43 18.40 3.71
CA LEU A 138 2.25 17.55 3.54
C LEU A 138 1.88 16.77 4.81
N TRP A 139 2.61 16.98 5.93
CA TRP A 139 2.31 16.29 7.18
C TRP A 139 0.89 16.54 7.69
N PRO A 140 0.38 17.80 7.71
CA PRO A 140 -1.00 18.06 8.10
C PRO A 140 -2.03 17.31 7.24
N ARG A 141 -1.75 17.13 5.95
CA ARG A 141 -2.64 16.40 5.04
C ARG A 141 -2.71 14.91 5.35
N ILE A 142 -1.58 14.32 5.79
CA ILE A 142 -1.55 12.94 6.24
C ILE A 142 -2.40 12.77 7.49
N LEU A 143 -2.30 13.68 8.46
CA LEU A 143 -3.12 13.65 9.67
C LEU A 143 -4.61 13.74 9.35
N GLU A 144 -5.01 14.63 8.45
CA GLU A 144 -6.38 14.75 7.95
C GLU A 144 -6.85 13.44 7.28
N SER A 145 -5.99 12.79 6.48
CA SER A 145 -6.32 11.49 5.87
C SER A 145 -6.47 10.36 6.89
N LEU A 146 -5.70 10.39 7.98
CA LEU A 146 -5.84 9.43 9.07
C LEU A 146 -7.18 9.61 9.80
N GLU A 147 -7.60 10.85 10.04
CA GLU A 147 -8.90 11.14 10.65
C GLU A 147 -10.08 10.63 9.80
N LEU A 148 -9.96 10.75 8.46
CA LEU A 148 -10.99 10.25 7.53
C LEU A 148 -11.21 8.73 7.62
N LEU A 149 -10.22 7.95 8.08
CA LEU A 149 -10.38 6.48 8.18
C LEU A 149 -11.51 6.06 9.11
N LYS A 150 -11.81 6.83 10.17
CA LYS A 150 -12.91 6.52 11.11
C LYS A 150 -14.27 6.47 10.43
N GLU A 151 -14.46 7.33 9.45
CA GLU A 151 -15.73 7.47 8.72
C GLU A 151 -15.74 6.70 7.40
N HIS A 152 -14.59 6.19 6.99
CA HIS A 152 -14.46 5.50 5.71
C HIS A 152 -15.16 4.14 5.74
N ARG A 153 -16.02 3.88 4.75
CA ARG A 153 -16.87 2.68 4.70
C ARG A 153 -16.20 1.45 4.07
N CYS A 154 -14.92 1.54 3.70
CA CYS A 154 -14.17 0.40 3.19
C CYS A 154 -13.27 -0.19 4.28
N ARG A 155 -12.75 -1.40 4.02
CA ARG A 155 -11.70 -2.00 4.85
C ARG A 155 -10.48 -1.09 4.86
N SER A 156 -9.91 -0.85 6.04
CA SER A 156 -8.84 0.11 6.23
C SER A 156 -7.56 -0.53 6.77
N VAL A 157 -6.42 -0.13 6.21
CA VAL A 157 -5.10 -0.60 6.64
C VAL A 157 -4.16 0.59 6.75
N ILE A 158 -3.50 0.75 7.87
CA ILE A 158 -2.30 1.58 7.97
C ILE A 158 -1.10 0.70 7.67
N ARG A 159 -0.31 1.09 6.64
CA ARG A 159 0.90 0.39 6.23
C ARG A 159 2.14 1.17 6.65
N MET A 160 3.03 0.50 7.38
CA MET A 160 4.31 1.05 7.82
C MET A 160 5.44 0.36 7.08
N THR A 161 6.22 1.10 6.27
CA THR A 161 7.48 0.57 5.70
C THR A 161 8.62 0.93 6.65
N LEU A 162 9.13 -0.06 7.36
CA LEU A 162 10.08 0.09 8.45
C LEU A 162 11.52 -0.02 7.96
N VAL A 163 12.32 0.98 8.30
CA VAL A 163 13.73 1.11 7.93
C VAL A 163 14.56 1.23 9.21
N ARG A 164 15.45 0.26 9.46
CA ARG A 164 16.31 0.27 10.65
C ARG A 164 17.14 1.55 10.71
N GLY A 165 17.21 2.16 11.91
CA GLY A 165 17.91 3.41 12.14
C GLY A 165 17.20 4.66 11.62
N GLN A 166 15.98 4.53 11.06
CA GLN A 166 15.21 5.66 10.54
C GLN A 166 13.87 5.85 11.27
N ASN A 167 12.98 4.87 11.22
CA ASN A 167 11.60 4.99 11.69
C ASN A 167 11.11 3.84 12.59
N MET A 168 12.01 2.98 13.05
CA MET A 168 11.69 1.95 14.06
C MET A 168 11.82 2.50 15.48
N VAL A 169 11.32 3.72 15.71
CA VAL A 169 11.37 4.49 16.96
C VAL A 169 10.09 5.32 17.09
N GLY A 170 9.81 5.89 18.27
CA GLY A 170 8.62 6.71 18.51
C GLY A 170 7.34 5.87 18.49
N LEU A 171 7.37 4.70 19.14
CA LEU A 171 6.29 3.73 19.09
C LEU A 171 4.99 4.29 19.70
N GLU A 172 5.09 5.09 20.74
CA GLU A 172 3.97 5.77 21.41
C GLU A 172 3.29 6.79 20.46
N ASP A 173 4.08 7.52 19.65
CA ASP A 173 3.55 8.45 18.66
C ASP A 173 2.84 7.70 17.52
N TYR A 174 3.41 6.59 17.05
CA TYR A 174 2.71 5.71 16.10
C TYR A 174 1.40 5.18 16.71
N ALA A 175 1.45 4.70 17.96
CA ALA A 175 0.28 4.16 18.63
C ALA A 175 -0.82 5.22 18.79
N ARG A 176 -0.47 6.46 19.10
CA ARG A 176 -1.41 7.58 19.18
C ARG A 176 -2.05 7.85 17.80
N LEU A 177 -1.25 8.03 16.75
CA LEU A 177 -1.75 8.31 15.40
C LEU A 177 -2.64 7.18 14.85
N ILE A 178 -2.23 5.93 15.07
CA ILE A 178 -2.97 4.75 14.63
C ILE A 178 -4.23 4.55 15.48
N GLY A 179 -4.13 4.74 16.80
CA GLY A 179 -5.25 4.65 17.73
C GLY A 179 -6.34 5.69 17.41
N ASP A 180 -5.92 6.91 17.09
CA ASP A 180 -6.82 7.98 16.66
C ASP A 180 -7.50 7.66 15.31
N ALA A 181 -6.81 7.02 14.38
CA ALA A 181 -7.35 6.65 13.06
C ALA A 181 -8.24 5.40 13.07
N GLU A 182 -8.12 4.55 14.08
CA GLU A 182 -8.91 3.32 14.29
C GLU A 182 -8.98 2.36 13.07
N PRO A 183 -7.88 2.05 12.36
CA PRO A 183 -7.94 1.17 11.19
C PRO A 183 -8.34 -0.26 11.58
N ASP A 184 -8.88 -1.02 10.63
CA ASP A 184 -9.16 -2.45 10.82
C ASP A 184 -7.87 -3.26 11.00
N PHE A 185 -6.81 -2.86 10.28
CA PHE A 185 -5.52 -3.55 10.28
C PHE A 185 -4.35 -2.58 10.31
N VAL A 186 -3.22 -3.05 10.85
CA VAL A 186 -1.92 -2.37 10.72
C VAL A 186 -0.94 -3.37 10.10
N GLU A 187 -0.37 -3.03 8.96
CA GLU A 187 0.64 -3.83 8.28
C GLU A 187 2.04 -3.24 8.53
N LEU A 188 2.85 -3.95 9.30
CA LEU A 188 4.25 -3.63 9.51
C LEU A 188 5.10 -4.41 8.50
N LYS A 189 5.82 -3.70 7.66
CA LYS A 189 6.60 -4.28 6.56
C LYS A 189 8.05 -3.81 6.61
N ALA A 190 8.99 -4.75 6.56
CA ALA A 190 10.40 -4.38 6.43
C ALA A 190 10.68 -3.69 5.09
N TYR A 191 11.49 -2.64 5.13
CA TYR A 191 12.20 -2.17 3.96
C TYR A 191 12.97 -3.32 3.31
N MET A 192 12.88 -3.43 2.01
CA MET A 192 13.65 -4.41 1.22
C MET A 192 14.70 -3.67 0.40
N HIS A 193 15.97 -4.05 0.54
CA HIS A 193 17.09 -3.44 -0.15
C HIS A 193 17.11 -3.83 -1.64
N LEU A 194 16.23 -3.22 -2.42
CA LEU A 194 15.93 -3.52 -3.82
C LEU A 194 15.93 -2.24 -4.69
N GLY A 195 16.17 -2.44 -5.98
CA GLY A 195 16.09 -1.36 -6.98
C GLY A 195 16.95 -0.15 -6.63
N ARG A 196 16.43 1.05 -6.91
CA ARG A 196 17.14 2.33 -6.67
C ARG A 196 17.25 2.72 -5.20
N SER A 197 16.44 2.15 -4.28
CA SER A 197 16.63 2.41 -2.86
C SER A 197 18.03 2.01 -2.35
N ARG A 198 18.72 1.11 -3.06
CA ARG A 198 20.09 0.67 -2.78
C ARG A 198 21.14 1.77 -2.92
N THR A 199 20.83 2.85 -3.64
CA THR A 199 21.72 4.03 -3.75
C THR A 199 21.53 5.02 -2.62
N ARG A 200 20.45 4.88 -1.82
CA ARG A 200 20.08 5.82 -0.74
C ARG A 200 20.18 5.19 0.64
N LEU A 201 20.08 3.89 0.73
CA LEU A 201 20.10 3.14 2.00
C LEU A 201 21.05 1.95 1.89
N GLU A 202 21.77 1.68 2.96
CA GLU A 202 22.61 0.50 3.09
C GLU A 202 21.77 -0.77 3.30
N ARG A 203 22.32 -1.93 2.96
CA ARG A 203 21.67 -3.23 3.19
C ARG A 203 21.34 -3.48 4.67
N THR A 204 22.17 -2.96 5.57
CA THR A 204 21.99 -3.01 7.03
C THR A 204 20.76 -2.28 7.51
N ALA A 205 20.22 -1.34 6.74
CA ALA A 205 18.97 -0.65 7.04
C ALA A 205 17.71 -1.55 6.86
N MET A 206 17.87 -2.74 6.27
CA MET A 206 16.80 -3.72 6.10
C MET A 206 16.57 -4.49 7.41
N PRO A 207 15.41 -4.35 8.10
CA PRO A 207 15.14 -5.07 9.33
C PRO A 207 15.01 -6.58 9.10
N GLN A 208 15.36 -7.37 10.12
CA GLN A 208 15.05 -8.80 10.15
C GLN A 208 13.56 -9.01 10.49
N HIS A 209 13.03 -10.19 10.15
CA HIS A 209 11.63 -10.50 10.47
C HIS A 209 11.36 -10.48 11.98
N SER A 210 12.30 -10.95 12.78
CA SER A 210 12.20 -10.90 14.25
C SER A 210 12.08 -9.48 14.82
N GLU A 211 12.73 -8.49 14.18
CA GLU A 211 12.62 -7.08 14.60
C GLU A 211 11.23 -6.51 14.24
N ILE A 212 10.67 -6.93 13.10
CA ILE A 212 9.30 -6.56 12.70
C ILE A 212 8.29 -7.16 13.68
N LEU A 213 8.45 -8.43 14.06
CA LEU A 213 7.57 -9.08 15.04
C LEU A 213 7.66 -8.44 16.43
N ALA A 214 8.87 -8.12 16.91
CA ALA A 214 9.05 -7.47 18.20
C ALA A 214 8.38 -6.09 18.25
N LEU A 215 8.51 -5.31 17.17
CA LEU A 215 7.85 -4.00 17.08
C LEU A 215 6.33 -4.15 16.93
N ALA A 216 5.87 -5.17 16.18
CA ALA A 216 4.45 -5.47 16.05
C ALA A 216 3.81 -5.87 17.38
N ASP A 217 4.47 -6.72 18.19
CA ASP A 217 4.01 -7.12 19.51
C ASP A 217 3.88 -5.92 20.46
N SER A 218 4.91 -5.07 20.49
CA SER A 218 4.90 -3.84 21.31
C SER A 218 3.78 -2.88 20.87
N LEU A 219 3.60 -2.68 19.57
CA LEU A 219 2.55 -1.81 19.02
C LEU A 219 1.15 -2.39 19.28
N ALA A 220 0.99 -3.70 19.15
CA ALA A 220 -0.25 -4.40 19.45
C ALA A 220 -0.69 -4.19 20.90
N GLY A 221 0.26 -4.28 21.86
CA GLY A 221 0.01 -4.00 23.27
C GLY A 221 -0.48 -2.57 23.54
N LEU A 222 0.10 -1.58 22.86
CA LEU A 222 -0.31 -0.18 23.00
C LEU A 222 -1.68 0.11 22.37
N LEU A 223 -2.01 -0.57 21.27
CA LEU A 223 -3.27 -0.35 20.52
C LEU A 223 -4.43 -1.21 21.03
N GLY A 224 -4.17 -2.29 21.79
CA GLY A 224 -5.17 -3.31 22.06
C GLY A 224 -5.53 -4.16 20.83
N TYR A 225 -4.62 -4.26 19.86
CA TYR A 225 -4.74 -5.10 18.67
C TYR A 225 -4.06 -6.45 18.93
N HIS A 226 -4.25 -7.42 18.04
CA HIS A 226 -3.55 -8.70 18.12
C HIS A 226 -2.83 -9.01 16.80
N LEU A 227 -1.79 -9.83 16.88
CA LEU A 227 -1.10 -10.36 15.70
C LEU A 227 -2.04 -11.35 14.98
N GLU A 228 -2.48 -10.96 13.79
CA GLU A 228 -3.40 -11.74 12.95
C GLU A 228 -2.66 -12.72 12.04
N ALA A 229 -1.53 -12.28 11.50
CA ALA A 229 -0.70 -13.09 10.60
C ALA A 229 0.70 -12.50 10.46
N ASP A 230 1.63 -13.34 10.03
CA ASP A 230 2.94 -12.89 9.59
C ASP A 230 3.43 -13.69 8.37
N VAL A 231 4.37 -13.10 7.62
CA VAL A 231 5.00 -13.72 6.45
C VAL A 231 6.51 -13.52 6.53
N PRO A 232 7.27 -14.53 7.03
CA PRO A 232 8.72 -14.41 7.25
C PRO A 232 9.52 -14.05 6.00
N LEU A 233 9.19 -14.66 4.85
CA LEU A 233 9.89 -14.39 3.58
C LEU A 233 9.74 -12.94 3.10
N SER A 234 8.59 -12.33 3.34
CA SER A 234 8.30 -10.94 2.99
C SER A 234 8.60 -9.97 4.15
N ARG A 235 8.92 -10.49 5.34
CA ARG A 235 9.14 -9.75 6.57
C ARG A 235 8.00 -8.78 6.87
N VAL A 236 6.79 -9.32 6.88
CA VAL A 236 5.55 -8.59 7.13
C VAL A 236 4.88 -9.18 8.37
N ALA A 237 4.34 -8.32 9.22
CA ALA A 237 3.40 -8.67 10.29
C ALA A 237 2.11 -7.88 10.08
N LEU A 238 0.97 -8.51 10.31
CA LEU A 238 -0.35 -7.92 10.24
C LEU A 238 -0.99 -7.94 11.62
N LEU A 239 -1.31 -6.75 12.13
CA LEU A 239 -2.12 -6.58 13.33
C LEU A 239 -3.57 -6.37 12.93
N SER A 240 -4.49 -6.89 13.73
CA SER A 240 -5.93 -6.75 13.56
C SER A 240 -6.59 -6.17 14.80
N ARG A 241 -7.59 -5.32 14.58
CA ARG A 241 -8.51 -4.84 15.61
C ARG A 241 -9.55 -5.89 16.02
N GLY A 242 -9.66 -6.99 15.27
CA GLY A 242 -10.57 -8.11 15.56
C GLY A 242 -12.02 -7.89 15.15
N ARG A 243 -12.32 -6.83 14.40
CA ARG A 243 -13.70 -6.51 13.98
C ARG A 243 -14.15 -7.24 12.71
N ILE A 244 -13.21 -7.49 11.80
CA ILE A 244 -13.49 -8.11 10.50
C ILE A 244 -12.43 -9.18 10.17
N SER A 245 -12.83 -10.19 9.38
CA SER A 245 -11.91 -11.20 8.89
C SER A 245 -10.82 -10.58 7.99
N ARG A 246 -9.59 -11.09 8.06
CA ARG A 246 -8.52 -10.72 7.10
C ARG A 246 -8.84 -11.16 5.67
N PHE A 247 -9.63 -12.19 5.50
CA PHE A 247 -10.05 -12.68 4.19
C PHE A 247 -11.22 -11.86 3.65
N ILE A 248 -11.17 -11.58 2.35
CA ILE A 248 -12.23 -10.89 1.62
C ILE A 248 -13.12 -11.94 0.97
N GLU A 249 -14.40 -11.93 1.30
CA GLU A 249 -15.39 -12.75 0.63
C GLU A 249 -16.02 -11.96 -0.52
N MET A 250 -15.94 -12.49 -1.74
CA MET A 250 -16.44 -11.78 -2.95
C MET A 250 -17.94 -11.43 -2.89
N ARG A 251 -18.72 -12.15 -2.08
CA ARG A 251 -20.15 -11.83 -1.84
C ARG A 251 -20.37 -10.51 -1.10
N ASP A 252 -19.38 -10.03 -0.36
CA ASP A 252 -19.50 -8.83 0.46
C ASP A 252 -19.39 -7.54 -0.37
N TYR A 253 -19.11 -7.66 -1.69
CA TYR A 253 -18.81 -6.54 -2.59
C TYR A 253 -19.61 -6.59 -3.90
N LYS A 254 -20.79 -7.24 -3.87
CA LYS A 254 -21.74 -7.25 -4.99
C LYS A 254 -22.78 -6.15 -4.86
#